data_88a47b38e6710db6a2a12aad1e839934
#
_entry.id   88a47b38e6710db6a2a12aad1e839934
#
_cell.length_a   1.000
_cell.length_b   1.000
_cell.length_c   1.000
_cell.angle_alpha   90.00
_cell.angle_beta   90.00
_cell.angle_gamma   90.00
#
_symmetry.space_group_name_H-M   'P 1'
#
loop_
_entity.id
_entity.type
_entity.pdbx_description
1 polymer ?
#
loop_
_entity_poly.entity_id
_entity_poly.type
_entity_poly.pdbx_seq_one_letter_code
_entity_poly.pdbx_strand_id
1 'polypeptide(L)'
;SSVRKIQIDWQLIIQFSTLVKGLPEDEPIFVNGNVYNSTVNDALKRHCKKVGITNISIHGLRHTHASILLYSGVSVLSVSKRLGHSNIATTQKVYLHIILELENKDKNKMMKSLEII
;
A
#
# COMPACT_ATOMS: atom_id res chain seq x y z
N SER A 1 14.79 9.57 -8.74
CA SER A 1 15.45 8.60 -7.86
C SER A 1 14.42 7.86 -7.00
N SER A 2 14.57 6.56 -6.91
CA SER A 2 13.73 5.72 -6.05
C SER A 2 14.23 5.70 -4.58
N VAL A 3 15.43 6.23 -4.33
CA VAL A 3 16.01 6.30 -2.99
C VAL A 3 15.30 7.38 -2.18
N ARG A 4 14.74 7.00 -1.03
CA ARG A 4 14.00 7.89 -0.14
C ARG A 4 13.97 7.38 1.28
N LYS A 5 13.71 8.27 2.23
CA LYS A 5 13.46 7.93 3.63
C LYS A 5 11.96 7.82 3.86
N ILE A 6 11.54 6.74 4.50
CA ILE A 6 10.13 6.48 4.84
C ILE A 6 10.04 6.30 6.35
N GLN A 7 9.12 7.02 6.98
CA GLN A 7 8.79 6.77 8.38
C GLN A 7 7.97 5.48 8.50
N ILE A 8 8.34 4.68 9.48
CA ILE A 8 7.61 3.46 9.84
C ILE A 8 7.19 3.53 11.31
N ASP A 9 6.15 2.81 11.67
CA ASP A 9 5.67 2.77 13.04
C ASP A 9 6.60 1.97 13.96
N TRP A 10 6.46 2.15 15.26
CA TRP A 10 7.31 1.53 16.26
C TRP A 10 7.21 -0.01 16.27
N GLN A 11 6.05 -0.58 15.94
CA GLN A 11 5.86 -2.02 15.86
C GLN A 11 6.71 -2.62 14.75
N LEU A 12 6.73 -1.99 13.59
CA LEU A 12 7.54 -2.41 12.46
C LEU A 12 9.04 -2.21 12.74
N ILE A 13 9.41 -1.14 13.45
CA ILE A 13 10.78 -0.89 13.90
C ILE A 13 11.29 -2.05 14.76
N ILE A 14 10.49 -2.53 15.71
CA ILE A 14 10.86 -3.68 16.56
C ILE A 14 11.09 -4.92 15.72
N GLN A 15 10.20 -5.23 14.79
CA GLN A 15 10.34 -6.37 13.89
C GLN A 15 11.61 -6.28 13.04
N PHE A 16 11.88 -5.12 12.46
CA PHE A 16 13.09 -4.91 11.67
C PHE A 16 14.37 -4.96 12.51
N SER A 17 14.34 -4.46 13.74
CA SER A 17 15.49 -4.54 14.65
C SER A 17 15.93 -5.98 14.88
N THR A 18 14.99 -6.89 15.00
CA THR A 18 15.27 -8.32 15.12
C THR A 18 15.81 -8.89 13.81
N LEU A 19 15.20 -8.54 12.69
CA LEU A 19 15.57 -9.05 11.37
C LEU A 19 16.97 -8.64 10.95
N VAL A 20 17.36 -7.37 11.20
CA VAL A 20 18.67 -6.82 10.77
C VAL A 20 19.82 -7.18 11.70
N LYS A 21 19.53 -7.75 12.87
CA LYS A 21 20.55 -8.13 13.84
C LYS A 21 21.50 -9.15 13.23
N GLY A 22 22.78 -8.81 13.17
CA GLY A 22 23.81 -9.68 12.60
C GLY A 22 23.97 -9.60 11.09
N LEU A 23 23.19 -8.76 10.39
CA LEU A 23 23.38 -8.51 8.96
C LEU A 23 24.46 -7.46 8.71
N PRO A 24 25.21 -7.55 7.58
CA PRO A 24 26.15 -6.52 7.17
C PRO A 24 25.46 -5.15 6.97
N GLU A 25 26.12 -4.07 7.40
CA GLU A 25 25.55 -2.72 7.30
C GLU A 25 25.52 -2.16 5.88
N ASP A 26 26.37 -2.67 4.99
CA ASP A 26 26.58 -2.19 3.63
C ASP A 26 25.82 -2.98 2.57
N GLU A 27 25.03 -3.97 2.96
CA GLU A 27 24.24 -4.82 2.06
C GLU A 27 22.74 -4.59 2.20
N PRO A 28 21.96 -4.78 1.12
CA PRO A 28 20.51 -4.73 1.19
C PRO A 28 19.95 -5.80 2.15
N ILE A 29 18.91 -5.44 2.88
CA ILE A 29 18.32 -6.31 3.90
C ILE A 29 17.60 -7.51 3.28
N PHE A 30 16.85 -7.29 2.20
CA PHE A 30 15.93 -8.28 1.66
C PHE A 30 16.39 -8.94 0.36
N VAL A 31 17.44 -8.45 -0.26
CA VAL A 31 17.82 -8.86 -1.60
C VAL A 31 19.31 -9.20 -1.67
N ASN A 32 19.61 -10.47 -1.95
CA ASN A 32 20.93 -10.93 -2.39
C ASN A 32 20.80 -11.29 -3.88
N GLY A 33 21.30 -10.42 -4.76
CA GLY A 33 21.24 -10.62 -6.20
C GLY A 33 19.97 -10.06 -6.84
N ASN A 34 19.63 -10.55 -8.03
CA ASN A 34 18.47 -10.09 -8.78
C ASN A 34 17.17 -10.75 -8.29
N VAL A 35 16.22 -9.95 -7.86
CA VAL A 35 14.86 -10.40 -7.53
C VAL A 35 13.88 -9.83 -8.55
N TYR A 36 13.11 -10.71 -9.16
CA TYR A 36 12.09 -10.35 -10.13
C TYR A 36 10.73 -10.19 -9.46
N ASN A 37 9.91 -9.30 -9.97
CA ASN A 37 8.52 -9.11 -9.48
C ASN A 37 7.71 -10.39 -9.51
N SER A 38 7.93 -11.24 -10.51
CA SER A 38 7.29 -12.55 -10.61
C SER A 38 7.57 -13.44 -9.40
N THR A 39 8.81 -13.45 -8.90
CA THR A 39 9.21 -14.24 -7.71
C THR A 39 8.42 -13.80 -6.48
N VAL A 40 8.32 -12.49 -6.25
CA VAL A 40 7.57 -11.93 -5.12
C VAL A 40 6.09 -12.21 -5.27
N ASN A 41 5.54 -12.03 -6.46
CA ASN A 41 4.11 -12.27 -6.73
C ASN A 41 3.74 -13.75 -6.57
N ASP A 42 4.61 -14.68 -6.95
CA ASP A 42 4.40 -16.12 -6.74
C ASP A 42 4.37 -16.46 -5.25
N ALA A 43 5.25 -15.86 -4.46
CA ALA A 43 5.24 -16.02 -3.01
C ALA A 43 3.95 -15.49 -2.39
N LEU A 44 3.50 -14.29 -2.79
CA LEU A 44 2.22 -13.72 -2.36
C LEU A 44 1.04 -14.61 -2.73
N LYS A 45 1.01 -15.13 -3.95
CA LYS A 45 -0.03 -16.05 -4.42
C LYS A 45 -0.14 -17.28 -3.53
N ARG A 46 0.98 -17.91 -3.18
CA ARG A 46 1.02 -19.07 -2.27
C ARG A 46 0.47 -18.71 -0.88
N HIS A 47 0.88 -17.58 -0.33
CA HIS A 47 0.43 -17.14 0.99
C HIS A 47 -1.06 -16.77 1.00
N CYS A 48 -1.54 -16.06 0.00
CA CYS A 48 -2.97 -15.74 -0.14
C CYS A 48 -3.82 -17.00 -0.20
N LYS A 49 -3.40 -17.99 -0.99
CA LYS A 49 -4.09 -19.27 -1.09
C LYS A 49 -4.11 -20.02 0.25
N LYS A 50 -2.98 -20.01 0.97
CA LYS A 50 -2.83 -20.69 2.27
C LYS A 50 -3.79 -20.14 3.32
N VAL A 51 -4.02 -18.83 3.34
CA VAL A 51 -4.89 -18.17 4.33
C VAL A 51 -6.30 -17.90 3.81
N GLY A 52 -6.61 -18.31 2.59
CA GLY A 52 -7.96 -18.21 2.03
C GLY A 52 -8.43 -16.83 1.65
N ILE A 53 -7.51 -15.93 1.30
CA ILE A 53 -7.85 -14.58 0.81
C ILE A 53 -7.64 -14.46 -0.69
N THR A 54 -8.28 -13.47 -1.29
CA THR A 54 -8.13 -13.17 -2.72
C THR A 54 -6.67 -12.87 -3.06
N ASN A 55 -6.19 -13.43 -4.16
CA ASN A 55 -4.83 -13.19 -4.63
C ASN A 55 -4.61 -11.71 -4.93
N ILE A 56 -3.51 -11.16 -4.40
CA ILE A 56 -3.08 -9.79 -4.63
C ILE A 56 -1.62 -9.77 -5.07
N SER A 57 -1.28 -8.90 -6.01
CA SER A 57 0.11 -8.67 -6.43
C SER A 57 0.82 -7.70 -5.49
N ILE A 58 2.16 -7.66 -5.56
CA ILE A 58 2.95 -6.67 -4.82
C ILE A 58 2.55 -5.23 -5.23
N HIS A 59 2.21 -5.02 -6.49
CA HIS A 59 1.72 -3.75 -6.98
C HIS A 59 0.33 -3.43 -6.40
N GLY A 60 -0.51 -4.44 -6.23
CA GLY A 60 -1.80 -4.30 -5.56
C GLY A 60 -1.66 -3.91 -4.09
N LEU A 61 -0.68 -4.46 -3.37
CA LEU A 61 -0.38 -4.06 -1.99
C LEU A 61 0.03 -2.58 -1.92
N ARG A 62 0.86 -2.14 -2.84
CA ARG A 62 1.25 -0.74 -2.96
C ARG A 62 0.04 0.17 -3.18
N HIS A 63 -0.87 -0.24 -4.05
CA HIS A 63 -2.11 0.48 -4.33
C HIS A 63 -3.03 0.54 -3.10
N THR A 64 -3.16 -0.57 -2.39
CA THR A 64 -3.91 -0.65 -1.13
C THR A 64 -3.33 0.29 -0.07
N HIS A 65 -2.00 0.32 0.07
CA HIS A 65 -1.33 1.23 1.00
C HIS A 65 -1.65 2.70 0.68
N ALA A 66 -1.58 3.09 -0.59
CA ALA A 66 -1.98 4.42 -1.03
C ALA A 66 -3.44 4.72 -0.68
N SER A 67 -4.34 3.79 -0.95
CA SER A 67 -5.78 3.93 -0.68
C SER A 67 -6.08 4.13 0.80
N ILE A 68 -5.43 3.37 1.67
CA ILE A 68 -5.60 3.49 3.13
C ILE A 68 -5.18 4.87 3.61
N LEU A 69 -4.03 5.36 3.16
CA LEU A 69 -3.52 6.68 3.56
C LEU A 69 -4.42 7.82 3.06
N LEU A 70 -4.83 7.76 1.80
CA LEU A 70 -5.72 8.76 1.21
C LEU A 70 -7.09 8.77 1.87
N TYR A 71 -7.64 7.60 2.14
CA TYR A 71 -8.90 7.47 2.87
C TYR A 71 -8.82 8.05 4.29
N SER A 72 -7.66 7.93 4.93
CA SER A 72 -7.39 8.49 6.26
C SER A 72 -7.17 10.01 6.27
N GLY A 73 -7.18 10.65 5.11
CA GLY A 73 -7.04 12.11 5.00
C GLY A 73 -5.60 12.59 4.74
N VAL A 74 -4.66 11.68 4.45
CA VAL A 74 -3.30 12.08 4.07
C VAL A 74 -3.32 12.71 2.68
N SER A 75 -2.57 13.79 2.49
CA SER A 75 -2.54 14.51 1.22
C SER A 75 -1.97 13.67 0.08
N VAL A 76 -2.46 13.91 -1.14
CA VAL A 76 -1.96 13.27 -2.37
C VAL A 76 -0.46 13.45 -2.52
N LEU A 77 0.06 14.65 -2.22
CA LEU A 77 1.49 14.94 -2.32
C LEU A 77 2.31 14.07 -1.35
N SER A 78 1.89 13.95 -0.11
CA SER A 78 2.58 13.15 0.91
C SER A 78 2.58 11.67 0.56
N VAL A 79 1.46 11.14 0.08
CA VAL A 79 1.35 9.74 -0.36
C VAL A 79 2.26 9.49 -1.57
N SER A 80 2.24 10.39 -2.54
CA SER A 80 3.09 10.30 -3.74
C SER A 80 4.58 10.25 -3.38
N LYS A 81 5.03 11.11 -2.47
CA LYS A 81 6.41 11.12 -1.98
C LYS A 81 6.77 9.83 -1.24
N ARG A 82 5.89 9.37 -0.37
CA ARG A 82 6.11 8.12 0.38
C ARG A 82 6.29 6.92 -0.54
N LEU A 83 5.46 6.81 -1.57
CA LEU A 83 5.51 5.72 -2.53
C LEU A 83 6.60 5.89 -3.60
N GLY A 84 7.19 7.08 -3.70
CA GLY A 84 8.21 7.37 -4.70
C GLY A 84 7.66 7.41 -6.12
N HIS A 85 6.41 7.83 -6.29
CA HIS A 85 5.86 8.08 -7.62
C HIS A 85 6.61 9.23 -8.28
N SER A 86 7.12 8.99 -9.49
CA SER A 86 7.79 10.01 -10.29
C SER A 86 6.82 11.11 -10.76
N ASN A 87 5.54 10.77 -10.83
CA ASN A 87 4.47 11.66 -11.22
C ASN A 87 3.30 11.56 -10.21
N ILE A 88 2.88 12.69 -9.69
CA ILE A 88 1.74 12.79 -8.75
C ILE A 88 0.42 12.31 -9.37
N ALA A 89 0.31 12.32 -10.70
CA ALA A 89 -0.89 11.88 -11.40
C ALA A 89 -1.29 10.44 -11.07
N THR A 90 -0.34 9.56 -10.80
CA THR A 90 -0.61 8.17 -10.39
C THR A 90 -1.36 8.13 -9.05
N THR A 91 -0.94 8.92 -8.08
CA THR A 91 -1.62 9.02 -6.77
C THR A 91 -2.96 9.74 -6.91
N GLN A 92 -3.06 10.75 -7.76
CA GLN A 92 -4.32 11.47 -8.02
C GLN A 92 -5.40 10.55 -8.59
N LYS A 93 -5.05 9.62 -9.46
CA LYS A 93 -6.01 8.62 -9.98
C LYS A 93 -6.59 7.75 -8.86
N VAL A 94 -5.76 7.29 -7.94
CA VAL A 94 -6.21 6.52 -6.77
C VAL A 94 -7.14 7.36 -5.91
N TYR A 95 -6.75 8.60 -5.65
CA TYR A 95 -7.55 9.55 -4.87
C TYR A 95 -8.93 9.80 -5.49
N LEU A 96 -8.98 10.04 -6.79
CA LEU A 96 -10.24 10.25 -7.51
C LEU A 96 -11.16 9.04 -7.41
N HIS A 97 -10.60 7.84 -7.57
CA HIS A 97 -11.35 6.58 -7.44
C HIS A 97 -11.97 6.44 -6.04
N ILE A 98 -11.22 6.76 -4.99
CA ILE A 98 -11.70 6.72 -3.60
C ILE A 98 -12.84 7.72 -3.39
N ILE A 99 -12.71 8.94 -3.91
CA ILE A 99 -13.76 9.98 -3.80
C ILE A 99 -15.04 9.50 -4.46
N LEU A 100 -14.96 8.93 -5.67
CA LEU A 100 -16.12 8.43 -6.39
C LEU A 100 -16.80 7.28 -5.63
N GLU A 101 -16.05 6.38 -5.03
CA GLU A 101 -16.62 5.30 -4.21
C GLU A 101 -17.33 5.84 -2.96
N LEU A 102 -16.73 6.82 -2.27
CA LEU A 102 -17.35 7.47 -1.12
C LEU A 102 -18.63 8.19 -1.49
N GLU A 103 -18.62 8.90 -2.61
CA GLU A 103 -19.80 9.58 -3.14
C GLU A 103 -20.94 8.62 -3.43
N ASN A 104 -20.63 7.46 -4.03
CA ASN A 104 -21.63 6.42 -4.28
C ASN A 104 -22.19 5.82 -2.99
N LYS A 105 -21.36 5.60 -1.97
CA LYS A 105 -21.82 5.15 -0.64
C LYS A 105 -22.74 6.17 -0.01
N ASP A 106 -22.43 7.44 -0.09
CA ASP A 106 -23.24 8.52 0.47
C ASP A 106 -24.59 8.62 -0.26
N LYS A 107 -24.61 8.50 -1.58
CA LYS A 107 -25.86 8.43 -2.36
C LYS A 107 -26.75 7.27 -1.90
N ASN A 108 -26.19 6.09 -1.71
CA ASN A 108 -26.93 4.93 -1.23
C ASN A 108 -27.48 5.13 0.18
N LYS A 109 -26.71 5.72 1.08
CA LYS A 109 -27.17 6.08 2.42
C LYS A 109 -28.31 7.09 2.38
N MET A 110 -28.19 8.11 1.54
CA MET A 110 -29.23 9.11 1.36
C MET A 110 -30.54 8.48 0.87
N MET A 111 -30.47 7.59 -0.12
CA MET A 111 -31.66 6.90 -0.65
C MET A 111 -32.32 6.01 0.42
N LYS A 112 -31.54 5.25 1.18
CA LYS A 112 -32.07 4.43 2.28
C LYS A 112 -32.74 5.28 3.38
N SER A 113 -32.15 6.44 3.71
CA SER A 113 -32.71 7.35 4.69
C SER A 113 -34.06 7.94 4.23
N LEU A 114 -34.18 8.18 2.92
CA LEU A 114 -35.44 8.70 2.35
C LEU A 114 -36.54 7.63 2.27
N GLU A 115 -36.19 6.37 2.10
CA GLU A 115 -37.14 5.25 2.08
C GLU A 115 -37.86 5.06 3.43
N ILE A 116 -37.26 5.47 4.54
CA ILE A 116 -37.82 5.33 5.89
C ILE A 116 -38.91 6.38 6.18
N ILE A 117 -38.91 7.46 5.42
CA ILE A 117 -39.90 8.54 5.54
C ILE A 117 -41.15 8.21 4.74
#